data_320a8615339f27d3f2f3a619092d739a
#
_entry.id   320a8615339f27d3f2f3a619092d739a
#
_cell.length_a   1.000
_cell.length_b   1.000
_cell.length_c   1.000
_cell.angle_alpha   90.00
_cell.angle_beta   90.00
_cell.angle_gamma   90.00
#
_symmetry.space_group_name_H-M   'P 1'
#
loop_
_entity.id
_entity.type
_entity.pdbx_description
1 polymer ?
#
loop_
_entity_poly.entity_id
_entity_poly.type
_entity_poly.pdbx_seq_one_letter_code
_entity_poly.pdbx_strand_id
1 'polypeptide(L)'
;MAPPSSSSGQDFNPVTRRVAIQTALASGIALQQATGQDAAQPASSQTPKLPKHITPATEAAITRGLTWLSALQKNDGGFGAPRNYSRNVGVCALCGLAFLPQGIAGRFQSQIRGCTDYLLRHAQPSGQIIEDDVITHAPMFGQGFATTYLAQVYGMDARDEVKSTLRRAVSLILSAQDASGAWRYTPFPDDGDVSVTTCQMIALCSARQAGITVPEEAIKRSVEFLRRCQNPDGGFRYRLIDPPESLLPRSAAAVVALHAVGLHNDPMVIAGRRYLADSSALERPAGADSHATEYYFYGRYYKTHAAWQAGGDTWDSWYPTVREELLGKQTRAGYWRDPNIGSEYATAMALLTLQFPFATLPLYLL
;
A
#
# COMPACT_ATOMS: atom_id res chain seq x y z
N MET A 1 9.70 -25.23 -46.64
CA MET A 1 10.50 -24.52 -45.61
C MET A 1 9.54 -24.19 -44.49
N ALA A 2 9.65 -24.86 -43.37
CA ALA A 2 8.84 -24.63 -42.18
C ALA A 2 9.44 -23.51 -41.32
N PRO A 3 8.63 -22.70 -40.61
CA PRO A 3 9.14 -21.68 -39.67
C PRO A 3 9.57 -22.31 -38.36
N PRO A 4 10.49 -21.69 -37.60
CA PRO A 4 11.00 -22.24 -36.36
C PRO A 4 10.02 -22.00 -35.17
N SER A 5 10.05 -22.96 -34.27
CA SER A 5 9.23 -23.15 -33.10
C SER A 5 9.50 -22.16 -31.97
N SER A 6 8.41 -21.68 -31.38
CA SER A 6 8.09 -21.29 -30.02
C SER A 6 9.19 -21.23 -28.97
N SER A 7 9.35 -20.05 -28.40
CA SER A 7 9.98 -19.79 -27.09
C SER A 7 9.03 -20.13 -25.95
N SER A 8 9.54 -20.90 -25.01
CA SER A 8 8.92 -21.40 -23.80
C SER A 8 8.43 -20.28 -22.87
N GLY A 9 7.13 -20.25 -22.60
CA GLY A 9 6.55 -19.57 -21.45
C GLY A 9 7.01 -20.26 -20.16
N GLN A 10 7.64 -19.52 -19.27
CA GLN A 10 7.88 -19.99 -17.91
C GLN A 10 6.58 -19.83 -17.12
N ASP A 11 5.93 -20.95 -16.86
CA ASP A 11 4.83 -21.07 -15.92
C ASP A 11 5.32 -20.73 -14.50
N PHE A 12 4.95 -19.56 -14.01
CA PHE A 12 5.19 -19.17 -12.61
C PHE A 12 4.15 -19.83 -11.71
N ASN A 13 4.55 -20.95 -11.09
CA ASN A 13 3.75 -21.65 -10.11
C ASN A 13 3.66 -20.84 -8.79
N PRO A 14 2.46 -20.38 -8.35
CA PRO A 14 2.28 -19.60 -7.12
C PRO A 14 2.67 -20.35 -5.84
N VAL A 15 2.74 -21.67 -5.87
CA VAL A 15 3.15 -22.50 -4.72
C VAL A 15 4.63 -22.32 -4.38
N THR A 16 5.49 -22.12 -5.37
CA THR A 16 6.94 -21.98 -5.18
C THR A 16 7.30 -20.66 -4.48
N ARG A 17 6.52 -19.59 -4.69
CA ARG A 17 6.70 -18.30 -3.99
C ARG A 17 6.24 -18.34 -2.52
N ARG A 18 5.20 -19.11 -2.19
CA ARG A 18 4.78 -19.32 -0.79
C ARG A 18 5.89 -19.97 0.05
N VAL A 19 6.61 -20.94 -0.52
CA VAL A 19 7.72 -21.61 0.16
C VAL A 19 8.90 -20.65 0.39
N ALA A 20 9.22 -19.79 -0.56
CA ALA A 20 10.33 -18.83 -0.44
C ALA A 20 10.05 -17.75 0.65
N ILE A 21 8.81 -17.27 0.77
CA ILE A 21 8.43 -16.28 1.79
C ILE A 21 8.39 -16.93 3.18
N GLN A 22 7.90 -18.17 3.30
CA GLN A 22 7.93 -18.91 4.56
C GLN A 22 9.35 -19.28 5.02
N THR A 23 10.25 -19.54 4.10
CA THR A 23 11.66 -19.87 4.42
C THR A 23 12.42 -18.65 4.92
N ALA A 24 12.13 -17.44 4.41
CA ALA A 24 12.75 -16.21 4.90
C ALA A 24 12.27 -15.80 6.30
N LEU A 25 11.03 -16.17 6.67
CA LEU A 25 10.46 -15.93 8.02
C LEU A 25 10.85 -17.02 9.03
N ALA A 26 11.15 -18.24 8.58
CA ALA A 26 11.51 -19.38 9.43
C ALA A 26 12.99 -19.41 9.84
N SER A 27 13.85 -18.60 9.24
CA SER A 27 15.30 -18.57 9.56
C SER A 27 15.64 -17.87 10.86
N GLY A 28 14.65 -17.43 11.63
CA GLY A 28 14.85 -16.70 12.88
C GLY A 28 14.81 -17.53 14.18
N ILE A 29 14.31 -18.75 14.18
CA ILE A 29 14.25 -19.56 15.43
C ILE A 29 14.44 -21.05 15.07
N ALA A 30 15.67 -21.53 15.09
CA ALA A 30 15.98 -22.96 15.19
C ALA A 30 16.38 -23.27 16.65
N LEU A 31 15.48 -23.86 17.43
CA LEU A 31 15.84 -24.52 18.67
C LEU A 31 16.56 -25.83 18.31
N GLN A 32 17.86 -25.86 18.42
CA GLN A 32 18.65 -27.10 18.47
C GLN A 32 18.66 -27.67 19.88
N GLN A 33 18.05 -28.83 20.08
CA GLN A 33 18.39 -29.69 21.19
C GLN A 33 19.67 -30.41 20.82
N ALA A 34 20.77 -30.04 21.47
CA ALA A 34 22.02 -30.83 21.45
C ALA A 34 22.37 -31.23 22.87
N THR A 35 22.42 -32.53 23.08
CA THR A 35 23.05 -33.16 24.27
C THR A 35 24.55 -33.26 23.99
N GLY A 36 25.38 -32.70 24.88
CA GLY A 36 26.83 -32.88 24.83
C GLY A 36 27.58 -31.64 25.31
N GLN A 37 28.25 -31.75 26.45
CA GLN A 37 29.12 -30.75 27.04
C GLN A 37 30.24 -30.38 26.07
N ASP A 38 30.31 -29.10 25.73
CA ASP A 38 31.57 -28.42 25.38
C ASP A 38 31.43 -26.93 25.67
N ALA A 39 32.51 -26.33 26.18
CA ALA A 39 32.55 -25.00 26.74
C ALA A 39 32.08 -23.93 25.80
N ALA A 40 31.00 -23.22 26.16
CA ALA A 40 30.43 -22.12 25.43
C ALA A 40 31.39 -20.92 25.39
N GLN A 41 31.94 -20.59 24.23
CA GLN A 41 32.39 -19.22 23.95
C GLN A 41 31.14 -18.31 23.92
N PRO A 42 31.21 -17.10 24.52
CA PRO A 42 30.08 -16.19 24.46
C PRO A 42 29.79 -15.82 22.99
N ALA A 43 28.59 -16.14 22.54
CA ALA A 43 28.12 -15.72 21.21
C ALA A 43 28.24 -14.19 21.11
N SER A 44 29.06 -13.72 20.19
CA SER A 44 29.17 -12.29 19.88
C SER A 44 27.78 -11.79 19.51
N SER A 45 27.23 -10.87 20.32
CA SER A 45 25.97 -10.18 20.05
C SER A 45 26.17 -9.26 18.85
N GLN A 46 26.14 -9.81 17.63
CA GLN A 46 26.08 -9.00 16.44
C GLN A 46 24.68 -8.38 16.40
N THR A 47 24.60 -7.09 16.71
CA THR A 47 23.40 -6.29 16.45
C THR A 47 23.01 -6.49 14.97
N PRO A 48 21.75 -6.89 14.66
CA PRO A 48 21.33 -7.07 13.26
C PRO A 48 21.65 -5.81 12.45
N LYS A 49 22.34 -5.98 11.34
CA LYS A 49 22.70 -4.86 10.46
C LYS A 49 21.43 -4.27 9.88
N LEU A 50 21.17 -2.99 10.12
CA LEU A 50 20.02 -2.28 9.55
C LEU A 50 20.05 -2.30 8.02
N PRO A 51 18.87 -2.34 7.36
CA PRO A 51 18.79 -2.24 5.90
C PRO A 51 19.46 -0.96 5.39
N LYS A 52 19.95 -0.99 4.15
CA LYS A 52 20.48 0.20 3.47
C LYS A 52 19.48 1.37 3.60
N HIS A 53 19.98 2.54 3.91
CA HIS A 53 19.22 3.79 4.12
C HIS A 53 18.45 3.90 5.45
N ILE A 54 18.36 2.87 6.28
CA ILE A 54 17.80 3.00 7.63
C ILE A 54 18.92 3.50 8.56
N THR A 55 18.68 4.66 9.17
CA THR A 55 19.55 5.23 10.19
C THR A 55 18.97 4.97 11.59
N PRO A 56 19.76 5.07 12.67
CA PRO A 56 19.23 5.00 14.04
C PRO A 56 18.13 6.04 14.31
N ALA A 57 18.21 7.22 13.69
CA ALA A 57 17.16 8.24 13.76
C ALA A 57 15.87 7.80 13.08
N THR A 58 15.96 7.11 11.93
CA THR A 58 14.82 6.53 11.21
C THR A 58 14.14 5.46 12.06
N GLU A 59 14.91 4.53 12.61
CA GLU A 59 14.40 3.45 13.47
C GLU A 59 13.71 4.01 14.73
N ALA A 60 14.32 5.00 15.37
CA ALA A 60 13.73 5.70 16.50
C ALA A 60 12.43 6.42 16.13
N ALA A 61 12.37 7.05 14.95
CA ALA A 61 11.16 7.74 14.46
C ALA A 61 10.02 6.73 14.18
N ILE A 62 10.33 5.60 13.53
CA ILE A 62 9.37 4.51 13.30
C ILE A 62 8.83 4.00 14.65
N THR A 63 9.72 3.71 15.60
CA THR A 63 9.33 3.22 16.92
C THR A 63 8.41 4.20 17.66
N ARG A 64 8.74 5.50 17.66
CA ARG A 64 7.88 6.53 18.28
C ARG A 64 6.51 6.60 17.60
N GLY A 65 6.48 6.60 16.25
CA GLY A 65 5.25 6.66 15.49
C GLY A 65 4.34 5.46 15.73
N LEU A 66 4.87 4.25 15.68
CA LEU A 66 4.12 3.02 15.97
C LEU A 66 3.61 3.01 17.43
N THR A 67 4.43 3.45 18.39
CA THR A 67 4.03 3.53 19.80
C THR A 67 2.89 4.53 19.99
N TRP A 68 2.99 5.71 19.36
CA TRP A 68 1.93 6.71 19.41
C TRP A 68 0.62 6.17 18.78
N LEU A 69 0.72 5.56 17.60
CA LEU A 69 -0.43 5.03 16.89
C LEU A 69 -1.11 3.90 17.69
N SER A 70 -0.32 3.00 18.32
CA SER A 70 -0.84 1.90 19.13
C SER A 70 -1.63 2.39 20.35
N ALA A 71 -1.24 3.52 20.94
CA ALA A 71 -1.93 4.12 22.09
C ALA A 71 -3.28 4.76 21.73
N LEU A 72 -3.53 5.03 20.43
CA LEU A 72 -4.78 5.63 19.96
C LEU A 72 -5.83 4.62 19.52
N GLN A 73 -5.46 3.35 19.37
CA GLN A 73 -6.42 2.32 18.98
C GLN A 73 -7.51 2.19 20.04
N LYS A 74 -8.76 2.21 19.60
CA LYS A 74 -9.94 2.09 20.45
C LYS A 74 -10.19 0.63 20.83
N ASN A 75 -11.03 0.42 21.86
CA ASN A 75 -11.39 -0.92 22.33
C ASN A 75 -12.05 -1.79 21.24
N ASP A 76 -12.68 -1.16 20.25
CA ASP A 76 -13.25 -1.83 19.09
C ASP A 76 -12.25 -2.10 17.97
N GLY A 77 -10.98 -1.73 18.14
CA GLY A 77 -9.91 -1.91 17.17
C GLY A 77 -9.79 -0.81 16.13
N GLY A 78 -10.74 0.14 16.06
CA GLY A 78 -10.71 1.28 15.15
C GLY A 78 -9.86 2.44 15.67
N PHE A 79 -9.79 3.51 14.87
CA PHE A 79 -9.08 4.76 15.17
C PHE A 79 -10.02 5.96 15.04
N GLY A 80 -9.55 7.14 15.48
CA GLY A 80 -10.29 8.39 15.38
C GLY A 80 -11.46 8.47 16.35
N ALA A 81 -12.22 9.57 16.29
CA ALA A 81 -13.39 9.82 17.11
C ALA A 81 -14.67 9.69 16.25
N PRO A 82 -15.83 9.31 16.83
CA PRO A 82 -17.10 9.37 16.13
C PRO A 82 -17.32 10.74 15.48
N ARG A 83 -17.83 10.75 14.25
CA ARG A 83 -18.05 11.94 13.42
C ARG A 83 -16.78 12.68 12.97
N ASN A 84 -15.59 12.12 13.21
CA ASN A 84 -14.35 12.64 12.65
C ASN A 84 -14.00 11.83 11.38
N TYR A 85 -13.51 12.49 10.34
CA TYR A 85 -13.12 11.83 9.09
C TYR A 85 -12.04 10.75 9.30
N SER A 86 -11.19 10.89 10.32
CA SER A 86 -10.21 9.85 10.69
C SER A 86 -10.84 8.54 11.20
N ARG A 87 -12.13 8.55 11.56
CA ARG A 87 -12.87 7.36 11.94
C ARG A 87 -13.50 6.72 10.71
N ASN A 88 -12.70 5.98 9.96
CA ASN A 88 -13.19 5.19 8.83
C ASN A 88 -12.34 3.95 8.59
N VAL A 89 -12.89 2.97 7.89
CA VAL A 89 -12.25 1.70 7.56
C VAL A 89 -10.94 1.87 6.81
N GLY A 90 -10.81 2.90 5.95
CA GLY A 90 -9.59 3.19 5.21
C GLY A 90 -8.44 3.60 6.12
N VAL A 91 -8.70 4.50 7.09
CA VAL A 91 -7.69 4.91 8.08
C VAL A 91 -7.32 3.73 8.97
N CYS A 92 -8.29 2.93 9.43
CA CYS A 92 -8.02 1.72 10.20
C CYS A 92 -7.14 0.72 9.42
N ALA A 93 -7.43 0.50 8.14
CA ALA A 93 -6.63 -0.36 7.26
C ALA A 93 -5.20 0.16 7.09
N LEU A 94 -5.01 1.46 6.86
CA LEU A 94 -3.68 2.07 6.74
C LEU A 94 -2.88 1.96 8.05
N CYS A 95 -3.52 2.16 9.21
CA CYS A 95 -2.89 1.95 10.51
C CYS A 95 -2.47 0.47 10.69
N GLY A 96 -3.33 -0.45 10.32
CA GLY A 96 -3.03 -1.88 10.31
C GLY A 96 -1.84 -2.22 9.41
N LEU A 97 -1.82 -1.70 8.18
CA LEU A 97 -0.69 -1.85 7.25
C LEU A 97 0.62 -1.31 7.84
N ALA A 98 0.57 -0.19 8.59
CA ALA A 98 1.76 0.36 9.24
C ALA A 98 2.34 -0.52 10.35
N PHE A 99 1.52 -1.33 11.03
CA PHE A 99 1.97 -2.29 12.05
C PHE A 99 2.52 -3.59 11.45
N LEU A 100 2.02 -4.05 10.30
CA LEU A 100 2.37 -5.34 9.72
C LEU A 100 3.88 -5.56 9.49
N PRO A 101 4.70 -4.56 9.11
CA PRO A 101 6.15 -4.72 8.97
C PRO A 101 6.85 -5.21 10.24
N GLN A 102 6.25 -5.05 11.40
CA GLN A 102 6.77 -5.53 12.69
C GLN A 102 6.47 -7.01 12.96
N GLY A 103 5.80 -7.69 12.02
CA GLY A 103 5.39 -9.09 12.09
C GLY A 103 4.03 -9.28 12.77
N ILE A 104 3.23 -10.21 12.22
CA ILE A 104 1.86 -10.47 12.68
C ILE A 104 1.81 -11.05 14.12
N ALA A 105 2.88 -11.71 14.56
CA ALA A 105 3.07 -12.22 15.91
C ALA A 105 4.02 -11.35 16.74
N GLY A 106 4.39 -10.17 16.26
CA GLY A 106 5.32 -9.24 16.88
C GLY A 106 4.71 -8.38 17.98
N ARG A 107 5.44 -7.33 18.35
CA ARG A 107 5.08 -6.38 19.43
C ARG A 107 3.67 -5.79 19.27
N PHE A 108 3.17 -5.63 18.03
CA PHE A 108 1.89 -5.01 17.73
C PHE A 108 0.81 -6.01 17.28
N GLN A 109 0.94 -7.28 17.68
CA GLN A 109 -0.02 -8.35 17.36
C GLN A 109 -1.46 -7.98 17.73
N SER A 110 -1.65 -7.39 18.94
CA SER A 110 -2.98 -6.97 19.41
C SER A 110 -3.59 -5.87 18.54
N GLN A 111 -2.76 -4.93 18.09
CA GLN A 111 -3.19 -3.84 17.21
C GLN A 111 -3.58 -4.36 15.82
N ILE A 112 -2.78 -5.25 15.25
CA ILE A 112 -3.08 -5.91 13.97
C ILE A 112 -4.39 -6.70 14.06
N ARG A 113 -4.56 -7.49 15.13
CA ARG A 113 -5.82 -8.23 15.37
C ARG A 113 -6.99 -7.27 15.52
N GLY A 114 -6.84 -6.19 16.31
CA GLY A 114 -7.87 -5.18 16.48
C GLY A 114 -8.30 -4.56 15.15
N CYS A 115 -7.36 -4.13 14.28
CA CYS A 115 -7.67 -3.63 12.95
C CYS A 115 -8.41 -4.67 12.11
N THR A 116 -7.96 -5.92 12.13
CA THR A 116 -8.60 -6.99 11.36
C THR A 116 -10.05 -7.21 11.81
N ASP A 117 -10.25 -7.36 13.12
CA ASP A 117 -11.58 -7.62 13.68
C ASP A 117 -12.53 -6.42 13.48
N TYR A 118 -11.99 -5.19 13.52
CA TYR A 118 -12.72 -3.97 13.18
C TYR A 118 -13.24 -4.02 11.74
N LEU A 119 -12.38 -4.29 10.77
CA LEU A 119 -12.77 -4.36 9.35
C LEU A 119 -13.75 -5.51 9.07
N LEU A 120 -13.58 -6.66 9.73
CA LEU A 120 -14.50 -7.80 9.58
C LEU A 120 -15.90 -7.45 10.10
N ARG A 121 -16.00 -6.73 11.23
CA ARG A 121 -17.31 -6.29 11.77
C ARG A 121 -18.04 -5.27 10.89
N HIS A 122 -17.29 -4.44 10.16
CA HIS A 122 -17.85 -3.44 9.24
C HIS A 122 -18.01 -3.96 7.80
N ALA A 123 -17.75 -5.25 7.58
CA ALA A 123 -17.95 -5.89 6.28
C ALA A 123 -19.40 -6.34 6.11
N GLN A 124 -20.12 -5.70 5.21
CA GLN A 124 -21.51 -6.00 4.89
C GLN A 124 -21.65 -7.26 4.01
N PRO A 125 -22.81 -7.90 3.97
CA PRO A 125 -23.09 -9.03 3.07
C PRO A 125 -22.85 -8.72 1.58
N SER A 126 -23.07 -7.46 1.18
CA SER A 126 -22.78 -6.95 -0.18
C SER A 126 -21.30 -7.01 -0.55
N GLY A 127 -20.40 -7.14 0.43
CA GLY A 127 -18.95 -7.01 0.27
C GLY A 127 -18.41 -5.61 0.53
N GLN A 128 -19.26 -4.63 0.78
CA GLN A 128 -18.83 -3.29 1.18
C GLN A 128 -18.28 -3.32 2.60
N ILE A 129 -17.13 -2.66 2.81
CA ILE A 129 -16.53 -2.48 4.12
C ILE A 129 -16.65 -0.99 4.45
N ILE A 130 -17.52 -0.65 5.38
CA ILE A 130 -17.89 0.73 5.70
C ILE A 130 -18.48 0.83 7.10
N GLU A 131 -18.23 1.93 7.81
CA GLU A 131 -18.96 2.28 9.03
C GLU A 131 -20.34 2.85 8.68
N ASP A 132 -21.37 2.39 9.38
CA ASP A 132 -22.75 2.82 9.16
C ASP A 132 -23.05 4.22 9.75
N ASP A 133 -22.28 4.64 10.75
CA ASP A 133 -22.51 5.86 11.52
C ASP A 133 -21.52 7.02 11.17
N VAL A 134 -20.70 6.83 10.16
CA VAL A 134 -19.72 7.84 9.72
C VAL A 134 -20.01 8.28 8.28
N ILE A 135 -20.11 9.61 8.10
CA ILE A 135 -20.23 10.18 6.76
C ILE A 135 -18.87 10.07 6.07
N THR A 136 -18.78 9.24 5.03
CA THR A 136 -17.62 9.19 4.16
C THR A 136 -17.99 9.62 2.76
N HIS A 137 -17.26 10.61 2.22
CA HIS A 137 -17.51 11.12 0.87
C HIS A 137 -16.94 10.23 -0.24
N ALA A 138 -16.04 9.31 0.09
CA ALA A 138 -15.34 8.48 -0.87
C ALA A 138 -15.12 7.06 -0.33
N PRO A 139 -16.20 6.30 -0.09
CA PRO A 139 -16.13 4.97 0.53
C PRO A 139 -15.26 3.98 -0.24
N MET A 140 -15.10 4.14 -1.56
CA MET A 140 -14.27 3.25 -2.36
C MET A 140 -12.76 3.36 -2.03
N PHE A 141 -12.26 4.48 -1.51
CA PHE A 141 -10.88 4.48 -0.95
C PHE A 141 -10.79 3.57 0.28
N GLY A 142 -11.77 3.66 1.19
CA GLY A 142 -11.86 2.74 2.34
C GLY A 142 -11.93 1.29 1.91
N GLN A 143 -12.77 0.98 0.92
CA GLN A 143 -12.89 -0.35 0.31
C GLN A 143 -11.55 -0.87 -0.22
N GLY A 144 -10.83 -0.06 -0.99
CA GLY A 144 -9.55 -0.45 -1.58
C GLY A 144 -8.47 -0.68 -0.52
N PHE A 145 -8.30 0.24 0.45
CA PHE A 145 -7.32 0.07 1.52
C PHE A 145 -7.66 -1.10 2.44
N ALA A 146 -8.94 -1.29 2.81
CA ALA A 146 -9.37 -2.42 3.62
C ALA A 146 -9.14 -3.76 2.91
N THR A 147 -9.45 -3.84 1.60
CA THR A 147 -9.19 -5.02 0.79
C THR A 147 -7.70 -5.32 0.70
N THR A 148 -6.86 -4.29 0.49
CA THR A 148 -5.40 -4.41 0.49
C THR A 148 -4.89 -4.95 1.82
N TYR A 149 -5.31 -4.37 2.95
CA TYR A 149 -4.90 -4.81 4.28
C TYR A 149 -5.31 -6.27 4.56
N LEU A 150 -6.58 -6.61 4.30
CA LEU A 150 -7.08 -7.97 4.52
C LEU A 150 -6.34 -9.00 3.64
N ALA A 151 -5.93 -8.62 2.43
CA ALA A 151 -5.11 -9.46 1.57
C ALA A 151 -3.70 -9.72 2.17
N GLN A 152 -3.06 -8.68 2.75
CA GLN A 152 -1.77 -8.85 3.42
C GLN A 152 -1.91 -9.76 4.66
N VAL A 153 -2.94 -9.53 5.49
CA VAL A 153 -3.19 -10.36 6.68
C VAL A 153 -3.47 -11.81 6.28
N TYR A 154 -4.32 -12.05 5.28
CA TYR A 154 -4.65 -13.40 4.82
C TYR A 154 -3.42 -14.14 4.27
N GLY A 155 -2.49 -13.43 3.64
CA GLY A 155 -1.20 -14.00 3.20
C GLY A 155 -0.30 -14.45 4.35
N MET A 156 -0.46 -13.86 5.54
CA MET A 156 0.34 -14.16 6.75
C MET A 156 -0.38 -15.10 7.72
N ASP A 157 -1.72 -14.98 7.84
CA ASP A 157 -2.58 -15.74 8.73
C ASP A 157 -3.90 -16.09 7.99
N ALA A 158 -4.01 -17.32 7.51
CA ALA A 158 -5.04 -17.76 6.58
C ALA A 158 -6.38 -18.08 7.30
N ARG A 159 -6.97 -17.11 8.01
CA ARG A 159 -8.30 -17.26 8.65
C ARG A 159 -9.44 -17.29 7.61
N ASP A 160 -10.37 -18.22 7.76
CA ASP A 160 -11.50 -18.37 6.83
C ASP A 160 -12.43 -17.15 6.77
N GLU A 161 -12.61 -16.45 7.89
CA GLU A 161 -13.40 -15.22 7.95
C GLU A 161 -12.77 -14.10 7.10
N VAL A 162 -11.43 -13.94 7.18
CA VAL A 162 -10.70 -12.98 6.34
C VAL A 162 -10.86 -13.36 4.87
N LYS A 163 -10.72 -14.65 4.54
CA LYS A 163 -10.87 -15.15 3.17
C LYS A 163 -12.25 -14.88 2.60
N SER A 164 -13.31 -15.19 3.37
CA SER A 164 -14.68 -15.00 2.92
C SER A 164 -15.01 -13.52 2.72
N THR A 165 -14.56 -12.66 3.64
CA THR A 165 -14.72 -11.20 3.53
C THR A 165 -13.95 -10.65 2.34
N LEU A 166 -12.71 -11.08 2.16
CA LEU A 166 -11.88 -10.65 1.02
C LEU A 166 -12.50 -11.01 -0.33
N ARG A 167 -13.10 -12.22 -0.44
CA ARG A 167 -13.82 -12.63 -1.66
C ARG A 167 -15.01 -11.72 -1.95
N ARG A 168 -15.82 -11.39 -0.94
CA ARG A 168 -16.96 -10.48 -1.13
C ARG A 168 -16.51 -9.07 -1.47
N ALA A 169 -15.45 -8.58 -0.80
CA ALA A 169 -14.87 -7.26 -1.09
C ALA A 169 -14.37 -7.16 -2.54
N VAL A 170 -13.68 -8.19 -3.04
CA VAL A 170 -13.24 -8.28 -4.45
C VAL A 170 -14.45 -8.32 -5.38
N SER A 171 -15.50 -9.08 -5.05
CA SER A 171 -16.73 -9.13 -5.86
C SER A 171 -17.40 -7.76 -5.98
N LEU A 172 -17.47 -7.01 -4.89
CA LEU A 172 -17.98 -5.64 -4.90
C LEU A 172 -17.13 -4.73 -5.79
N ILE A 173 -15.80 -4.74 -5.63
CA ILE A 173 -14.90 -3.94 -6.46
C ILE A 173 -15.14 -4.25 -7.94
N LEU A 174 -15.24 -5.53 -8.31
CA LEU A 174 -15.48 -5.94 -9.69
C LEU A 174 -16.83 -5.46 -10.24
N SER A 175 -17.90 -5.52 -9.43
CA SER A 175 -19.24 -5.07 -9.84
C SER A 175 -19.37 -3.54 -9.92
N ALA A 176 -18.52 -2.80 -9.22
CA ALA A 176 -18.50 -1.34 -9.20
C ALA A 176 -17.65 -0.74 -10.34
N GLN A 177 -17.00 -1.57 -11.17
CA GLN A 177 -16.20 -1.09 -12.28
C GLN A 177 -17.10 -0.53 -13.39
N ASP A 178 -16.87 0.70 -13.83
CA ASP A 178 -17.65 1.34 -14.89
C ASP A 178 -17.30 0.82 -16.30
N ALA A 179 -18.05 1.30 -17.29
CA ALA A 179 -17.84 0.92 -18.70
C ALA A 179 -16.47 1.35 -19.24
N SER A 180 -15.85 2.39 -18.68
CA SER A 180 -14.51 2.84 -19.08
C SER A 180 -13.38 1.96 -18.49
N GLY A 181 -13.69 1.09 -17.53
CA GLY A 181 -12.73 0.27 -16.79
C GLY A 181 -12.24 0.90 -15.49
N ALA A 182 -12.88 1.97 -15.04
CA ALA A 182 -12.49 2.75 -13.87
C ALA A 182 -13.43 2.58 -12.68
N TRP A 183 -13.11 3.26 -11.59
CA TRP A 183 -13.94 3.37 -10.37
C TRP A 183 -14.02 4.82 -9.90
N ARG A 184 -15.11 5.13 -9.21
CA ARG A 184 -15.39 6.41 -8.59
C ARG A 184 -15.52 6.25 -7.06
N TYR A 185 -15.91 7.32 -6.38
CA TYR A 185 -16.00 7.39 -4.91
C TYR A 185 -17.02 6.42 -4.29
N THR A 186 -18.09 6.14 -4.99
CA THR A 186 -19.18 5.24 -4.54
C THR A 186 -19.10 3.89 -5.23
N PRO A 187 -19.67 2.81 -4.65
CA PRO A 187 -19.65 1.48 -5.25
C PRO A 187 -20.66 1.31 -6.40
N PHE A 188 -20.98 2.39 -7.10
CA PHE A 188 -21.81 2.38 -8.30
C PHE A 188 -20.95 2.69 -9.53
N PRO A 189 -21.15 1.96 -10.65
CA PRO A 189 -20.45 2.26 -11.91
C PRO A 189 -20.84 3.67 -12.40
N ASP A 190 -19.89 4.60 -12.35
CA ASP A 190 -20.05 5.99 -12.75
C ASP A 190 -18.71 6.51 -13.29
N ASP A 191 -18.66 7.76 -13.74
CA ASP A 191 -17.51 8.46 -14.29
C ASP A 191 -16.26 8.34 -13.39
N GLY A 192 -15.44 7.33 -13.63
CA GLY A 192 -14.30 6.96 -12.80
C GLY A 192 -13.13 7.94 -12.87
N ASP A 193 -12.30 7.91 -11.83
CA ASP A 193 -11.09 8.73 -11.73
C ASP A 193 -9.83 7.89 -11.50
N VAL A 194 -8.66 8.48 -11.81
CA VAL A 194 -7.36 7.81 -11.70
C VAL A 194 -7.03 7.41 -10.27
N SER A 195 -7.36 8.22 -9.27
CA SER A 195 -6.95 7.98 -7.89
C SER A 195 -7.70 6.78 -7.27
N VAL A 196 -9.02 6.72 -7.46
CA VAL A 196 -9.82 5.57 -7.00
C VAL A 196 -9.48 4.33 -7.82
N THR A 197 -9.32 4.47 -9.14
CA THR A 197 -8.97 3.35 -10.03
C THR A 197 -7.66 2.69 -9.61
N THR A 198 -6.62 3.47 -9.35
CA THR A 198 -5.32 2.93 -8.90
C THR A 198 -5.42 2.24 -7.53
N CYS A 199 -6.23 2.78 -6.62
CA CYS A 199 -6.49 2.17 -5.32
C CYS A 199 -7.14 0.79 -5.48
N GLN A 200 -8.18 0.65 -6.34
CA GLN A 200 -8.83 -0.64 -6.60
C GLN A 200 -7.90 -1.62 -7.34
N MET A 201 -7.11 -1.15 -8.30
CA MET A 201 -6.12 -2.00 -8.99
C MET A 201 -5.12 -2.62 -8.01
N ILE A 202 -4.57 -1.82 -7.08
CA ILE A 202 -3.65 -2.30 -6.05
C ILE A 202 -4.35 -3.30 -5.12
N ALA A 203 -5.61 -3.04 -4.73
CA ALA A 203 -6.41 -3.95 -3.92
C ALA A 203 -6.64 -5.30 -4.62
N LEU A 204 -7.02 -5.27 -5.90
CA LEU A 204 -7.21 -6.49 -6.71
C LEU A 204 -5.90 -7.26 -6.90
N CYS A 205 -4.77 -6.58 -7.13
CA CYS A 205 -3.46 -7.21 -7.22
C CYS A 205 -3.04 -7.85 -5.89
N SER A 206 -3.25 -7.16 -4.77
CA SER A 206 -2.99 -7.71 -3.43
C SER A 206 -3.84 -8.95 -3.16
N ALA A 207 -5.13 -8.90 -3.50
CA ALA A 207 -6.03 -10.03 -3.36
C ALA A 207 -5.60 -11.23 -4.23
N ARG A 208 -5.17 -10.98 -5.48
CA ARG A 208 -4.63 -12.00 -6.38
C ARG A 208 -3.36 -12.65 -5.82
N GLN A 209 -2.42 -11.86 -5.27
CA GLN A 209 -1.24 -12.39 -4.58
C GLN A 209 -1.61 -13.28 -3.39
N ALA A 210 -2.68 -12.94 -2.67
CA ALA A 210 -3.20 -13.74 -1.56
C ALA A 210 -4.00 -14.99 -2.02
N GLY A 211 -4.10 -15.23 -3.33
CA GLY A 211 -4.77 -16.42 -3.89
C GLY A 211 -6.28 -16.28 -4.08
N ILE A 212 -6.79 -15.05 -4.12
CA ILE A 212 -8.18 -14.76 -4.50
C ILE A 212 -8.26 -14.58 -6.02
N THR A 213 -9.23 -15.21 -6.65
CA THR A 213 -9.45 -15.09 -8.10
C THR A 213 -9.88 -13.67 -8.47
N VAL A 214 -9.16 -13.05 -9.40
CA VAL A 214 -9.48 -11.76 -10.00
C VAL A 214 -9.47 -11.93 -11.53
N PRO A 215 -10.57 -11.63 -12.23
CA PRO A 215 -10.62 -11.71 -13.69
C PRO A 215 -9.58 -10.79 -14.34
N GLU A 216 -8.82 -11.32 -15.28
CA GLU A 216 -7.80 -10.55 -16.00
C GLU A 216 -8.41 -9.40 -16.81
N GLU A 217 -9.62 -9.60 -17.32
CA GLU A 217 -10.32 -8.60 -18.13
C GLU A 217 -10.63 -7.31 -17.33
N ALA A 218 -10.94 -7.40 -16.04
CA ALA A 218 -11.13 -6.23 -15.19
C ALA A 218 -9.83 -5.40 -15.08
N ILE A 219 -8.69 -6.07 -14.97
CA ILE A 219 -7.38 -5.42 -14.93
C ILE A 219 -7.04 -4.78 -16.29
N LYS A 220 -7.28 -5.50 -17.42
CA LYS A 220 -7.01 -4.97 -18.76
C LYS A 220 -7.81 -3.68 -19.03
N ARG A 221 -9.09 -3.65 -18.66
CA ARG A 221 -9.92 -2.44 -18.81
C ARG A 221 -9.38 -1.28 -17.99
N SER A 222 -8.90 -1.52 -16.76
CA SER A 222 -8.32 -0.47 -15.92
C SER A 222 -7.01 0.08 -16.51
N VAL A 223 -6.17 -0.78 -17.07
CA VAL A 223 -4.94 -0.38 -17.77
C VAL A 223 -5.28 0.52 -18.97
N GLU A 224 -6.30 0.16 -19.75
CA GLU A 224 -6.73 0.97 -20.90
C GLU A 224 -7.31 2.32 -20.47
N PHE A 225 -8.07 2.37 -19.35
CA PHE A 225 -8.50 3.64 -18.77
C PHE A 225 -7.31 4.53 -18.40
N LEU A 226 -6.30 3.99 -17.71
CA LEU A 226 -5.10 4.74 -17.34
C LEU A 226 -4.31 5.19 -18.57
N ARG A 227 -4.23 4.37 -19.63
CA ARG A 227 -3.59 4.75 -20.91
C ARG A 227 -4.22 6.00 -21.52
N ARG A 228 -5.55 6.06 -21.49
CA ARG A 228 -6.32 7.22 -22.00
C ARG A 228 -6.20 8.46 -21.09
N CYS A 229 -5.89 8.28 -19.81
CA CYS A 229 -5.68 9.37 -18.86
C CYS A 229 -4.23 9.90 -18.83
N GLN A 230 -3.26 9.20 -19.46
CA GLN A 230 -1.89 9.69 -19.50
C GLN A 230 -1.76 10.91 -20.42
N ASN A 231 -1.10 11.95 -19.92
CA ASN A 231 -0.83 13.18 -20.66
C ASN A 231 0.52 13.10 -21.41
N PRO A 232 0.77 14.00 -22.38
CA PRO A 232 2.05 14.02 -23.11
C PRO A 232 3.30 14.22 -22.25
N ASP A 233 3.18 14.84 -21.07
CA ASP A 233 4.27 15.00 -20.10
C ASP A 233 4.59 13.71 -19.32
N GLY A 234 3.81 12.64 -19.52
CA GLY A 234 3.95 11.36 -18.84
C GLY A 234 3.18 11.26 -17.53
N GLY A 235 2.66 12.36 -16.99
CA GLY A 235 1.77 12.36 -15.83
C GLY A 235 0.33 11.96 -16.19
N PHE A 236 -0.59 12.01 -15.23
CA PHE A 236 -1.96 11.57 -15.42
C PHE A 236 -2.96 12.66 -15.02
N ARG A 237 -3.96 12.91 -15.91
CA ARG A 237 -5.14 13.72 -15.61
C ARG A 237 -6.03 13.00 -14.61
N TYR A 238 -6.98 13.71 -14.02
CA TYR A 238 -7.84 13.13 -13.01
C TYR A 238 -8.90 12.19 -13.60
N ARG A 239 -9.70 12.69 -14.59
CA ARG A 239 -10.72 11.92 -15.31
C ARG A 239 -10.55 12.11 -16.81
N LEU A 240 -11.18 11.25 -17.61
CA LEU A 240 -11.13 11.35 -19.07
C LEU A 240 -11.69 12.67 -19.61
N ILE A 241 -12.69 13.23 -18.91
CA ILE A 241 -13.38 14.48 -19.30
C ILE A 241 -12.64 15.74 -18.83
N ASP A 242 -11.69 15.60 -17.90
CA ASP A 242 -10.96 16.74 -17.33
C ASP A 242 -9.84 17.23 -18.28
N PRO A 243 -9.43 18.50 -18.16
CA PRO A 243 -8.24 19.00 -18.84
C PRO A 243 -7.00 18.13 -18.57
N PRO A 244 -6.02 18.11 -19.50
CA PRO A 244 -4.81 17.28 -19.36
C PRO A 244 -3.82 17.84 -18.33
N GLU A 245 -4.26 18.03 -17.11
CA GLU A 245 -3.46 18.50 -15.98
C GLU A 245 -2.90 17.31 -15.20
N SER A 246 -1.58 17.21 -15.14
CA SER A 246 -0.88 16.17 -14.39
C SER A 246 -0.59 16.61 -12.96
N LEU A 247 -0.92 15.75 -11.97
CA LEU A 247 -0.53 15.96 -10.56
C LEU A 247 0.29 14.79 -10.05
N LEU A 248 1.32 15.10 -9.26
CA LEU A 248 2.26 14.11 -8.72
C LEU A 248 1.56 12.99 -7.94
N PRO A 249 0.62 13.22 -7.00
CA PRO A 249 0.05 12.15 -6.18
C PRO A 249 -0.63 11.06 -7.01
N ARG A 250 -1.53 11.44 -7.93
CA ARG A 250 -2.25 10.48 -8.78
C ARG A 250 -1.37 9.84 -9.84
N SER A 251 -0.37 10.60 -10.36
CA SER A 251 0.58 10.05 -11.33
C SER A 251 1.50 9.00 -10.69
N ALA A 252 1.95 9.23 -9.46
CA ALA A 252 2.72 8.24 -8.72
C ALA A 252 1.91 6.97 -8.43
N ALA A 253 0.64 7.12 -8.02
CA ALA A 253 -0.25 6.00 -7.78
C ALA A 253 -0.52 5.20 -9.08
N ALA A 254 -0.69 5.88 -10.23
CA ALA A 254 -0.86 5.24 -11.53
C ALA A 254 0.38 4.40 -11.91
N VAL A 255 1.59 4.94 -11.77
CA VAL A 255 2.84 4.21 -12.03
C VAL A 255 2.94 2.97 -11.15
N VAL A 256 2.61 3.07 -9.85
CA VAL A 256 2.61 1.92 -8.92
C VAL A 256 1.60 0.87 -9.34
N ALA A 257 0.36 1.26 -9.67
CA ALA A 257 -0.69 0.34 -10.08
C ALA A 257 -0.36 -0.39 -11.39
N LEU A 258 0.21 0.32 -12.37
CA LEU A 258 0.65 -0.26 -13.65
C LEU A 258 1.81 -1.24 -13.45
N HIS A 259 2.75 -0.93 -12.56
CA HIS A 259 3.82 -1.84 -12.21
C HIS A 259 3.26 -3.10 -11.53
N ALA A 260 2.31 -2.96 -10.61
CA ALA A 260 1.68 -4.05 -9.87
C ALA A 260 0.97 -5.07 -10.77
N VAL A 261 0.52 -4.67 -11.96
CA VAL A 261 -0.07 -5.57 -12.96
C VAL A 261 0.96 -6.16 -13.93
N GLY A 262 2.26 -5.91 -13.71
CA GLY A 262 3.34 -6.51 -14.49
C GLY A 262 3.85 -5.67 -15.66
N LEU A 263 3.42 -4.42 -15.81
CA LEU A 263 3.81 -3.54 -16.91
C LEU A 263 5.12 -2.80 -16.63
N HIS A 264 6.16 -3.51 -16.17
CA HIS A 264 7.42 -2.91 -15.70
C HIS A 264 8.15 -2.05 -16.74
N ASN A 265 8.09 -2.45 -18.01
CA ASN A 265 8.80 -1.83 -19.14
C ASN A 265 7.84 -1.23 -20.18
N ASP A 266 6.55 -1.10 -19.85
CA ASP A 266 5.59 -0.46 -20.75
C ASP A 266 5.95 1.02 -20.95
N PRO A 267 5.85 1.58 -22.19
CA PRO A 267 6.12 2.99 -22.45
C PRO A 267 5.38 3.95 -21.52
N MET A 268 4.16 3.60 -21.10
CA MET A 268 3.37 4.38 -20.15
C MET A 268 4.04 4.48 -18.77
N VAL A 269 4.59 3.37 -18.26
CA VAL A 269 5.33 3.35 -16.99
C VAL A 269 6.65 4.12 -17.10
N ILE A 270 7.36 3.96 -18.23
CA ILE A 270 8.61 4.69 -18.49
C ILE A 270 8.36 6.20 -18.52
N ALA A 271 7.32 6.65 -19.24
CA ALA A 271 6.93 8.07 -19.30
C ALA A 271 6.51 8.59 -17.92
N GLY A 272 5.72 7.82 -17.17
CA GLY A 272 5.32 8.17 -15.80
C GLY A 272 6.51 8.31 -14.85
N ARG A 273 7.49 7.42 -14.92
CA ARG A 273 8.72 7.52 -14.12
C ARG A 273 9.53 8.76 -14.46
N ARG A 274 9.62 9.15 -15.74
CA ARG A 274 10.27 10.41 -16.14
C ARG A 274 9.57 11.62 -15.55
N TYR A 275 8.23 11.66 -15.63
CA TYR A 275 7.43 12.71 -14.99
C TYR A 275 7.69 12.81 -13.49
N LEU A 276 7.78 11.67 -12.77
CA LEU A 276 8.05 11.64 -11.33
C LEU A 276 9.49 12.03 -10.97
N ALA A 277 10.45 11.87 -11.88
CA ALA A 277 11.85 12.27 -11.69
C ALA A 277 12.03 13.78 -11.89
N ASP A 278 11.15 14.46 -12.61
CA ASP A 278 11.23 15.92 -12.80
C ASP A 278 10.94 16.63 -11.46
N SER A 279 11.97 17.30 -10.92
CA SER A 279 11.87 18.06 -9.67
C SER A 279 10.79 19.14 -9.70
N SER A 280 10.52 19.72 -10.88
CA SER A 280 9.46 20.71 -11.07
C SER A 280 8.06 20.17 -10.81
N ALA A 281 7.85 18.85 -10.97
CA ALA A 281 6.58 18.20 -10.67
C ALA A 281 6.28 18.15 -9.14
N LEU A 282 7.31 18.27 -8.30
CA LEU A 282 7.17 18.35 -6.84
C LEU A 282 6.78 19.76 -6.35
N GLU A 283 7.21 20.77 -7.10
CA GLU A 283 7.08 22.18 -6.74
C GLU A 283 5.89 22.86 -7.44
N ARG A 284 5.28 22.20 -8.45
CA ARG A 284 4.07 22.75 -9.07
C ARG A 284 2.98 22.89 -8.02
N PRO A 285 2.60 24.10 -7.63
CA PRO A 285 1.37 24.27 -6.90
C PRO A 285 0.26 23.69 -7.80
N ALA A 286 -0.50 22.76 -7.31
CA ALA A 286 -1.82 22.50 -7.84
C ALA A 286 -2.49 23.86 -7.90
N GLY A 287 -2.89 24.34 -9.07
CA GLY A 287 -3.37 25.70 -9.38
C GLY A 287 -3.74 26.55 -8.17
N ALA A 288 -4.10 27.79 -8.26
CA ALA A 288 -4.33 28.73 -7.16
C ALA A 288 -5.20 28.21 -6.00
N ASP A 289 -5.73 27.00 -6.10
CA ASP A 289 -6.42 26.25 -5.06
C ASP A 289 -5.42 25.38 -4.29
N SER A 290 -5.35 25.62 -3.00
CA SER A 290 -4.47 25.12 -1.94
C SER A 290 -4.31 23.58 -1.77
N HIS A 291 -4.55 22.75 -2.78
CA HIS A 291 -4.57 21.30 -2.70
C HIS A 291 -3.19 20.62 -2.66
N ALA A 292 -2.10 21.34 -2.87
CA ALA A 292 -0.74 20.77 -2.84
C ALA A 292 -0.34 20.21 -1.46
N THR A 293 -0.94 20.76 -0.38
CA THR A 293 -0.77 20.25 0.98
C THR A 293 -1.78 19.16 1.32
N GLU A 294 -2.92 19.11 0.62
CA GLU A 294 -4.04 18.22 0.90
C GLU A 294 -3.70 16.74 0.66
N TYR A 295 -2.81 16.47 -0.31
CA TYR A 295 -2.41 15.10 -0.66
C TYR A 295 -0.93 14.80 -0.37
N TYR A 296 -0.31 15.53 0.56
CA TYR A 296 1.12 15.42 0.86
C TYR A 296 1.53 13.97 1.17
N PHE A 297 0.93 13.34 2.18
CA PHE A 297 1.30 11.98 2.61
C PHE A 297 0.99 10.92 1.55
N TYR A 298 -0.14 11.06 0.85
CA TYR A 298 -0.49 10.20 -0.28
C TYR A 298 0.56 10.28 -1.40
N GLY A 299 0.93 11.49 -1.80
CA GLY A 299 1.92 11.71 -2.84
C GLY A 299 3.31 11.18 -2.46
N ARG A 300 3.75 11.40 -1.21
CA ARG A 300 5.04 10.90 -0.73
C ARG A 300 5.08 9.38 -0.68
N TYR A 301 4.03 8.74 -0.18
CA TYR A 301 3.92 7.29 -0.15
C TYR A 301 4.01 6.66 -1.54
N TYR A 302 3.17 7.10 -2.48
CA TYR A 302 3.17 6.52 -3.82
C TYR A 302 4.42 6.86 -4.62
N LYS A 303 5.00 8.05 -4.48
CA LYS A 303 6.30 8.36 -5.10
C LYS A 303 7.41 7.48 -4.53
N THR A 304 7.38 7.20 -3.23
CA THR A 304 8.36 6.29 -2.59
C THR A 304 8.17 4.86 -3.10
N HIS A 305 6.93 4.40 -3.25
CA HIS A 305 6.64 3.10 -3.82
C HIS A 305 7.12 2.99 -5.28
N ALA A 306 6.84 4.00 -6.11
CA ALA A 306 7.31 4.04 -7.50
C ALA A 306 8.85 4.06 -7.59
N ALA A 307 9.53 4.78 -6.69
CA ALA A 307 10.99 4.80 -6.61
C ALA A 307 11.55 3.44 -6.16
N TRP A 308 10.90 2.77 -5.22
CA TRP A 308 11.23 1.42 -4.78
C TRP A 308 11.14 0.40 -5.94
N GLN A 309 10.05 0.45 -6.69
CA GLN A 309 9.85 -0.39 -7.87
C GLN A 309 10.85 -0.10 -9.00
N ALA A 310 11.31 1.14 -9.13
CA ALA A 310 12.34 1.52 -10.10
C ALA A 310 13.73 1.03 -9.68
N GLY A 311 14.02 1.02 -8.38
CA GLY A 311 15.30 0.59 -7.84
C GLY A 311 16.48 1.51 -8.20
N GLY A 312 17.71 1.02 -8.00
CA GLY A 312 18.94 1.68 -8.39
C GLY A 312 19.06 3.14 -7.95
N ASP A 313 19.59 4.00 -8.83
CA ASP A 313 19.84 5.41 -8.55
C ASP A 313 18.55 6.20 -8.20
N THR A 314 17.40 5.80 -8.75
CA THR A 314 16.10 6.42 -8.44
C THR A 314 15.75 6.21 -6.97
N TRP A 315 15.91 5.01 -6.47
CA TRP A 315 15.69 4.69 -5.07
C TRP A 315 16.74 5.34 -4.16
N ASP A 316 17.99 5.20 -4.52
CA ASP A 316 19.14 5.67 -3.71
C ASP A 316 19.17 7.19 -3.54
N SER A 317 18.62 7.95 -4.50
CA SER A 317 18.48 9.40 -4.40
C SER A 317 17.20 9.84 -3.70
N TRP A 318 16.06 9.17 -3.99
CA TRP A 318 14.76 9.59 -3.47
C TRP A 318 14.57 9.24 -1.99
N TYR A 319 14.87 8.00 -1.57
CA TYR A 319 14.54 7.57 -0.22
C TYR A 319 15.23 8.38 0.88
N PRO A 320 16.53 8.70 0.81
CA PRO A 320 17.16 9.61 1.78
C PRO A 320 16.46 10.97 1.87
N THR A 321 16.03 11.54 0.75
CA THR A 321 15.34 12.83 0.71
C THR A 321 14.01 12.78 1.46
N VAL A 322 13.12 11.84 1.12
CA VAL A 322 11.81 11.72 1.78
C VAL A 322 11.95 11.32 3.23
N ARG A 323 12.94 10.51 3.58
CA ARG A 323 13.26 10.16 4.96
C ARG A 323 13.56 11.40 5.80
N GLU A 324 14.50 12.24 5.39
CA GLU A 324 14.86 13.46 6.13
C GLU A 324 13.66 14.43 6.22
N GLU A 325 12.89 14.56 5.13
CA GLU A 325 11.69 15.37 5.13
C GLU A 325 10.67 14.88 6.19
N LEU A 326 10.43 13.56 6.27
CA LEU A 326 9.52 12.99 7.25
C LEU A 326 10.08 13.07 8.67
N LEU A 327 11.38 12.84 8.87
CA LEU A 327 12.00 13.00 10.19
C LEU A 327 11.85 14.44 10.71
N GLY A 328 12.06 15.44 9.85
CA GLY A 328 11.89 16.85 10.20
C GLY A 328 10.44 17.25 10.53
N LYS A 329 9.46 16.54 9.97
CA LYS A 329 8.01 16.79 10.21
C LYS A 329 7.43 16.01 11.38
N GLN A 330 8.16 15.05 11.96
CA GLN A 330 7.67 14.28 13.11
C GLN A 330 7.57 15.20 14.34
N THR A 331 6.43 15.21 15.00
CA THR A 331 6.24 15.96 16.25
C THR A 331 7.08 15.33 17.39
N ARG A 332 7.32 16.09 18.45
CA ARG A 332 7.98 15.57 19.67
C ARG A 332 7.24 14.37 20.29
N ALA A 333 5.91 14.33 20.12
CA ALA A 333 5.08 13.23 20.60
C ALA A 333 5.14 11.98 19.69
N GLY A 334 5.85 12.03 18.54
CA GLY A 334 6.11 10.88 17.70
C GLY A 334 5.18 10.69 16.51
N TYR A 335 4.24 11.60 16.26
CA TYR A 335 3.26 11.50 15.16
C TYR A 335 3.45 12.57 14.10
N TRP A 336 2.77 12.41 12.96
CA TRP A 336 2.66 13.41 11.89
C TRP A 336 1.25 13.99 11.84
N ARG A 337 1.13 15.20 11.30
CA ARG A 337 -0.13 15.96 11.24
C ARG A 337 -0.63 16.08 9.82
N ASP A 338 -1.90 15.79 9.63
CA ASP A 338 -2.66 16.14 8.44
C ASP A 338 -3.93 16.88 8.90
N PRO A 339 -4.15 18.13 8.46
CA PRO A 339 -5.28 18.93 8.92
C PRO A 339 -6.63 18.48 8.34
N ASN A 340 -6.62 17.73 7.23
CA ASN A 340 -7.82 17.38 6.48
C ASN A 340 -8.36 16.01 6.88
N ILE A 341 -7.45 15.00 6.94
CA ILE A 341 -7.85 13.59 7.20
C ILE A 341 -7.61 13.22 8.66
N GLY A 342 -6.52 13.71 9.26
CA GLY A 342 -6.20 13.45 10.66
C GLY A 342 -4.80 12.89 10.87
N SER A 343 -4.35 12.95 12.14
CA SER A 343 -2.98 12.56 12.50
C SER A 343 -2.76 11.05 12.43
N GLU A 344 -3.79 10.23 12.62
CA GLU A 344 -3.71 8.77 12.48
C GLU A 344 -3.38 8.38 11.05
N TYR A 345 -4.07 8.98 10.07
CA TYR A 345 -3.77 8.82 8.65
C TYR A 345 -2.35 9.27 8.30
N ALA A 346 -1.98 10.49 8.70
CA ALA A 346 -0.66 11.06 8.42
C ALA A 346 0.46 10.17 8.98
N THR A 347 0.28 9.70 10.22
CA THR A 347 1.25 8.83 10.90
C THR A 347 1.34 7.47 10.22
N ALA A 348 0.22 6.85 9.86
CA ALA A 348 0.21 5.58 9.13
C ALA A 348 0.94 5.69 7.79
N MET A 349 0.65 6.73 6.99
CA MET A 349 1.28 6.94 5.69
C MET A 349 2.78 7.25 5.80
N ALA A 350 3.19 8.06 6.79
CA ALA A 350 4.60 8.33 7.08
C ALA A 350 5.35 7.06 7.49
N LEU A 351 4.76 6.24 8.36
CA LEU A 351 5.32 4.96 8.78
C LEU A 351 5.45 3.98 7.62
N LEU A 352 4.43 3.84 6.77
CA LEU A 352 4.50 3.02 5.56
C LEU A 352 5.63 3.48 4.65
N THR A 353 5.81 4.80 4.48
CA THR A 353 6.90 5.37 3.69
C THR A 353 8.27 5.06 4.30
N LEU A 354 8.45 5.26 5.60
CA LEU A 354 9.73 5.02 6.28
C LEU A 354 10.11 3.54 6.36
N GLN A 355 9.15 2.62 6.30
CA GLN A 355 9.39 1.18 6.44
C GLN A 355 9.68 0.44 5.13
N PHE A 356 9.66 1.11 3.96
CA PHE A 356 9.97 0.46 2.67
C PHE A 356 11.28 -0.35 2.67
N PRO A 357 12.42 0.15 3.23
CA PRO A 357 13.68 -0.60 3.17
C PRO A 357 13.66 -1.94 3.90
N PHE A 358 12.70 -2.19 4.79
CA PHE A 358 12.55 -3.49 5.42
C PHE A 358 11.95 -4.56 4.50
N ALA A 359 11.28 -4.15 3.41
CA ALA A 359 10.69 -5.01 2.37
C ALA A 359 9.83 -6.17 2.91
N THR A 360 9.20 -5.99 4.06
CA THR A 360 8.50 -7.07 4.79
C THR A 360 7.09 -7.34 4.32
N LEU A 361 6.49 -6.41 3.56
CA LEU A 361 5.13 -6.58 3.05
C LEU A 361 5.13 -7.07 1.60
N PRO A 362 4.33 -8.10 1.25
CA PRO A 362 4.08 -8.48 -0.15
C PRO A 362 3.61 -7.31 -1.01
N LEU A 363 2.88 -6.36 -0.42
CA LEU A 363 2.46 -5.10 -1.05
C LEU A 363 3.62 -4.32 -1.68
N TYR A 364 4.81 -4.33 -1.08
CA TYR A 364 6.00 -3.64 -1.60
C TYR A 364 6.64 -4.35 -2.80
N LEU A 365 6.19 -5.57 -3.09
CA LEU A 365 6.66 -6.40 -4.20
C LEU A 365 5.69 -6.43 -5.40
N LEU A 366 4.59 -5.66 -5.32
CA LEU A 366 3.63 -5.50 -6.41
C LEU A 366 4.23 -4.76 -7.60
#